data_d772a4525464ba93ecacd2497b80200a
#
_entry.id   d772a4525464ba93ecacd2497b80200a
#
_cell.length_a   1.000
_cell.length_b   1.000
_cell.length_c   1.000
_cell.angle_alpha   90.00
_cell.angle_beta   90.00
_cell.angle_gamma   90.00
#
_symmetry.space_group_name_H-M   'P 1'
#
loop_
_entity.id
_entity.type
_entity.pdbx_description
1 polymer ?
#
loop_
_entity_poly.entity_id
_entity_poly.type
_entity_poly.pdbx_seq_one_letter_code
_entity_poly.pdbx_strand_id
1 'polypeptide(L)'
;MIVGLLFFATTINYLDRAILGVILPEIRDNFHFGLPIYGTIQMVFQIAYAGGSLLGGRLLDRYGTRIGYGIAATVWSLAATLNAFARSAFQFGLFRTVLGFGESANFPACSKAAAEWFPSEERATAMGIVNAGTNLANIFGPPLFILIAFTWGWQACFAIMGGLGFLWLPFWFLTYRLPRHEGAPTAAGAKVTIREVMKYKQAWGYGLAKFLTDPVWWFYLFWLPTYLTDVRHFTPQQRGTGLMIVYSISAVGALMGGVVSSFLIKRGWTVGKARKRTMLFCAVVMPACTLGVMVQDARLAVLLFGLATAAHQAWMTNLFIAPADVFPSQAVGSANGFGVCLGGLGGALFSGIIPGTVIPHIGYVPVLMGMSCFYIIAWFLIHRMMGDLEMVTFELRASATLAHSSA
;
A
#
# COMPACT_ATOMS: atom_id res chain seq x y z
N MET A 1 17.76 7.42 -14.66
CA MET A 1 16.82 8.54 -14.76
C MET A 1 15.35 8.10 -14.58
N ILE A 2 14.82 7.14 -15.36
CA ILE A 2 13.41 6.66 -15.20
C ILE A 2 13.10 6.14 -13.80
N VAL A 3 13.96 5.27 -13.22
CA VAL A 3 13.75 4.79 -11.83
C VAL A 3 13.65 5.93 -10.83
N GLY A 4 14.45 7.00 -11.01
CA GLY A 4 14.36 8.19 -10.17
C GLY A 4 13.01 8.90 -10.29
N LEU A 5 12.46 9.03 -11.50
CA LEU A 5 11.11 9.60 -11.68
C LEU A 5 10.01 8.74 -11.04
N LEU A 6 10.11 7.41 -11.17
CA LEU A 6 9.17 6.49 -10.53
C LEU A 6 9.28 6.53 -9.00
N PHE A 7 10.51 6.63 -8.47
CA PHE A 7 10.78 6.80 -7.04
C PHE A 7 10.13 8.08 -6.50
N PHE A 8 10.36 9.23 -7.17
CA PHE A 8 9.77 10.50 -6.75
C PHE A 8 8.25 10.51 -6.86
N ALA A 9 7.68 9.96 -7.95
CA ALA A 9 6.24 9.84 -8.07
C ALA A 9 5.63 9.02 -6.93
N THR A 10 6.25 7.88 -6.59
CA THR A 10 5.80 7.03 -5.49
C THR A 10 5.98 7.73 -4.13
N THR A 11 7.06 8.48 -3.95
CA THR A 11 7.26 9.29 -2.74
C THR A 11 6.15 10.34 -2.59
N ILE A 12 5.85 11.11 -3.65
CA ILE A 12 4.77 12.12 -3.63
C ILE A 12 3.43 11.45 -3.34
N ASN A 13 3.12 10.34 -4.03
CA ASN A 13 1.89 9.58 -3.84
C ASN A 13 1.67 9.16 -2.37
N TYR A 14 2.73 8.67 -1.70
CA TYR A 14 2.64 8.28 -0.29
C TYR A 14 2.63 9.47 0.68
N LEU A 15 3.28 10.58 0.32
CA LEU A 15 3.16 11.84 1.07
C LEU A 15 1.71 12.34 1.02
N ASP A 16 1.07 12.44 -0.15
CA ASP A 16 -0.33 12.87 -0.31
C ASP A 16 -1.29 12.02 0.54
N ARG A 17 -1.04 10.72 0.59
CA ARG A 17 -1.83 9.76 1.37
C ARG A 17 -1.72 9.98 2.88
N ALA A 18 -0.52 10.27 3.36
CA ALA A 18 -0.22 10.39 4.79
C ALA A 18 -0.68 11.74 5.40
N ILE A 19 -0.80 12.81 4.61
CA ILE A 19 -1.11 14.16 5.10
C ILE A 19 -2.30 14.14 6.06
N LEU A 20 -3.46 13.66 5.59
CA LEU A 20 -4.71 13.76 6.37
C LEU A 20 -4.61 13.06 7.72
N GLY A 21 -3.91 11.91 7.80
CA GLY A 21 -3.72 11.22 9.07
C GLY A 21 -2.85 12.03 10.04
N VAL A 22 -1.76 12.60 9.53
CA VAL A 22 -0.78 13.30 10.37
C VAL A 22 -1.31 14.63 10.92
N ILE A 23 -2.04 15.41 10.08
CA ILE A 23 -2.55 16.74 10.47
C ILE A 23 -4.05 16.73 10.75
N LEU A 24 -4.63 15.55 11.01
CA LEU A 24 -6.06 15.43 11.34
C LEU A 24 -6.48 16.27 12.54
N PRO A 25 -5.71 16.36 13.66
CA PRO A 25 -6.09 17.20 14.79
C PRO A 25 -6.34 18.65 14.37
N GLU A 26 -5.44 19.20 13.56
CA GLU A 26 -5.51 20.59 13.07
C GLU A 26 -6.71 20.81 12.12
N ILE A 27 -7.09 19.79 11.34
CA ILE A 27 -8.26 19.84 10.43
C ILE A 27 -9.55 19.70 11.23
N ARG A 28 -9.61 18.80 12.21
CA ARG A 28 -10.79 18.59 13.07
C ARG A 28 -11.21 19.87 13.80
N ASP A 29 -10.23 20.61 14.31
CA ASP A 29 -10.48 21.87 15.01
C ASP A 29 -11.11 22.92 14.10
N ASN A 30 -10.78 22.92 12.81
CA ASN A 30 -11.36 23.86 11.85
C ASN A 30 -12.76 23.47 11.37
N PHE A 31 -13.05 22.18 11.21
CA PHE A 31 -14.32 21.70 10.63
C PHE A 31 -15.28 21.11 11.66
N HIS A 32 -14.87 20.98 12.93
CA HIS A 32 -15.67 20.47 14.04
C HIS A 32 -16.29 19.09 13.77
N PHE A 33 -15.60 18.20 13.05
CA PHE A 33 -16.08 16.85 12.80
C PHE A 33 -15.41 15.79 13.70
N GLY A 34 -16.21 14.78 14.06
CA GLY A 34 -15.73 13.67 14.90
C GLY A 34 -15.07 12.55 14.15
N LEU A 35 -14.56 11.55 14.89
CA LEU A 35 -13.92 10.35 14.34
C LEU A 35 -14.80 9.54 13.36
N PRO A 36 -16.15 9.46 13.50
CA PRO A 36 -16.98 8.79 12.52
C PRO A 36 -16.91 9.38 11.12
N ILE A 37 -16.89 10.71 11.02
CA ILE A 37 -16.74 11.40 9.72
C ILE A 37 -15.36 11.15 9.14
N TYR A 38 -14.30 11.22 9.96
CA TYR A 38 -12.96 10.88 9.53
C TYR A 38 -12.85 9.44 9.00
N GLY A 39 -13.41 8.48 9.74
CA GLY A 39 -13.47 7.08 9.30
C GLY A 39 -14.19 6.91 7.96
N THR A 40 -15.28 7.66 7.74
CA THR A 40 -16.01 7.67 6.46
C THR A 40 -15.14 8.24 5.32
N ILE A 41 -14.39 9.32 5.56
CA ILE A 41 -13.46 9.89 4.59
C ILE A 41 -12.38 8.87 4.19
N GLN A 42 -11.83 8.15 5.15
CA GLN A 42 -10.85 7.09 4.88
C GLN A 42 -11.46 5.89 4.15
N MET A 43 -12.70 5.52 4.51
CA MET A 43 -13.43 4.43 3.84
C MET A 43 -13.65 4.73 2.36
N VAL A 44 -14.15 5.93 2.01
CA VAL A 44 -14.42 6.26 0.59
C VAL A 44 -13.12 6.35 -0.22
N PHE A 45 -12.03 6.83 0.38
CA PHE A 45 -10.70 6.78 -0.23
C PHE A 45 -10.27 5.35 -0.55
N GLN A 46 -10.38 4.42 0.41
CA GLN A 46 -9.98 3.03 0.24
C GLN A 46 -10.83 2.28 -0.78
N ILE A 47 -12.14 2.51 -0.80
CA ILE A 47 -13.05 1.95 -1.81
C ILE A 47 -12.65 2.45 -3.21
N ALA A 48 -12.41 3.76 -3.35
CA ALA A 48 -11.98 4.34 -4.61
C ALA A 48 -10.62 3.80 -5.07
N TYR A 49 -9.68 3.63 -4.14
CA TYR A 49 -8.38 3.03 -4.39
C TYR A 49 -8.51 1.56 -4.84
N ALA A 50 -9.33 0.75 -4.16
CA ALA A 50 -9.59 -0.64 -4.53
C ALA A 50 -10.23 -0.76 -5.93
N GLY A 51 -11.27 0.04 -6.21
CA GLY A 51 -11.92 0.06 -7.53
C GLY A 51 -11.00 0.60 -8.62
N GLY A 52 -10.27 1.66 -8.32
CA GLY A 52 -9.31 2.27 -9.23
C GLY A 52 -8.15 1.34 -9.60
N SER A 53 -7.69 0.48 -8.69
CA SER A 53 -6.63 -0.49 -8.97
C SER A 53 -6.99 -1.51 -10.05
N LEU A 54 -8.29 -1.86 -10.16
CA LEU A 54 -8.79 -2.73 -11.22
C LEU A 54 -8.87 -2.03 -12.59
N LEU A 55 -9.07 -0.71 -12.59
CA LEU A 55 -9.21 0.10 -13.79
C LEU A 55 -7.88 0.72 -14.25
N GLY A 56 -6.97 0.99 -13.32
CA GLY A 56 -5.67 1.59 -13.61
C GLY A 56 -4.84 0.78 -14.59
N GLY A 57 -4.82 -0.54 -14.48
CA GLY A 57 -4.19 -1.43 -15.44
C GLY A 57 -4.77 -1.29 -16.85
N ARG A 58 -6.10 -1.19 -16.99
CA ARG A 58 -6.78 -0.99 -18.28
C ARG A 58 -6.47 0.37 -18.90
N LEU A 59 -6.37 1.41 -18.08
CA LEU A 59 -5.97 2.75 -18.51
C LEU A 59 -4.56 2.72 -19.14
N LEU A 60 -3.61 2.07 -18.46
CA LEU A 60 -2.24 1.92 -18.91
C LEU A 60 -2.14 1.04 -20.18
N ASP A 61 -2.98 0.02 -20.29
CA ASP A 61 -3.00 -0.85 -21.47
C ASP A 61 -3.60 -0.15 -22.70
N ARG A 62 -4.60 0.71 -22.49
CA ARG A 62 -5.27 1.43 -23.58
C ARG A 62 -4.47 2.61 -24.11
N TYR A 63 -3.88 3.42 -23.21
CA TYR A 63 -3.21 4.68 -23.58
C TYR A 63 -1.67 4.58 -23.51
N GLY A 64 -1.13 3.42 -23.12
CA GLY A 64 0.30 3.24 -22.87
C GLY A 64 0.75 3.86 -21.55
N THR A 65 1.94 3.45 -21.08
CA THR A 65 2.46 3.88 -19.77
C THR A 65 2.68 5.39 -19.68
N ARG A 66 3.21 6.02 -20.75
CA ARG A 66 3.50 7.47 -20.78
C ARG A 66 2.26 8.31 -20.52
N ILE A 67 1.21 8.09 -21.30
CA ILE A 67 -0.03 8.88 -21.23
C ILE A 67 -0.88 8.42 -20.04
N GLY A 68 -1.08 7.12 -19.87
CA GLY A 68 -1.94 6.57 -18.79
C GLY A 68 -1.44 6.95 -17.40
N TYR A 69 -0.13 6.89 -17.16
CA TYR A 69 0.43 7.32 -15.88
C TYR A 69 0.39 8.83 -15.71
N GLY A 70 0.64 9.61 -16.79
CA GLY A 70 0.48 11.06 -16.76
C GLY A 70 -0.95 11.50 -16.42
N ILE A 71 -1.99 10.84 -16.99
CA ILE A 71 -3.39 11.10 -16.65
C ILE A 71 -3.64 10.80 -15.15
N ALA A 72 -3.23 9.64 -14.68
CA ALA A 72 -3.38 9.25 -13.28
C ALA A 72 -2.70 10.26 -12.35
N ALA A 73 -1.45 10.66 -12.66
CA ALA A 73 -0.70 11.65 -11.90
C ALA A 73 -1.39 13.03 -11.89
N THR A 74 -1.93 13.45 -13.02
CA THR A 74 -2.71 14.70 -13.09
C THR A 74 -3.95 14.64 -12.20
N VAL A 75 -4.69 13.54 -12.24
CA VAL A 75 -5.91 13.34 -11.44
C VAL A 75 -5.59 13.38 -9.95
N TRP A 76 -4.58 12.63 -9.47
CA TRP A 76 -4.26 12.66 -8.05
C TRP A 76 -3.67 14.00 -7.60
N SER A 77 -2.82 14.64 -8.40
CA SER A 77 -2.24 15.95 -8.05
C SER A 77 -3.31 17.03 -7.96
N LEU A 78 -4.29 17.01 -8.89
CA LEU A 78 -5.45 17.89 -8.83
C LEU A 78 -6.29 17.62 -7.57
N ALA A 79 -6.60 16.36 -7.29
CA ALA A 79 -7.37 16.00 -6.11
C ALA A 79 -6.64 16.35 -4.80
N ALA A 80 -5.31 16.13 -4.73
CA ALA A 80 -4.48 16.55 -3.61
C ALA A 80 -4.57 18.06 -3.40
N THR A 81 -4.36 18.87 -4.47
CA THR A 81 -4.46 20.31 -4.40
C THR A 81 -5.86 20.79 -3.99
N LEU A 82 -6.92 20.16 -4.50
CA LEU A 82 -8.31 20.50 -4.15
C LEU A 82 -8.61 20.30 -2.67
N ASN A 83 -7.96 19.36 -1.97
CA ASN A 83 -8.11 19.23 -0.53
C ASN A 83 -7.71 20.49 0.24
N ALA A 84 -6.77 21.32 -0.28
CA ALA A 84 -6.42 22.61 0.32
C ALA A 84 -7.58 23.62 0.33
N PHE A 85 -8.51 23.48 -0.60
CA PHE A 85 -9.68 24.36 -0.76
C PHE A 85 -10.96 23.78 -0.19
N ALA A 86 -10.91 22.61 0.44
CA ALA A 86 -12.08 22.00 1.06
C ALA A 86 -12.63 22.89 2.17
N ARG A 87 -13.96 23.08 2.17
CA ARG A 87 -14.69 23.90 3.15
C ARG A 87 -15.67 23.07 3.98
N SER A 88 -15.74 21.75 3.73
CA SER A 88 -16.61 20.84 4.48
C SER A 88 -16.04 19.42 4.46
N ALA A 89 -16.44 18.59 5.42
CA ALA A 89 -16.12 17.18 5.46
C ALA A 89 -16.56 16.42 4.19
N PHE A 90 -17.71 16.80 3.61
CA PHE A 90 -18.18 16.24 2.35
C PHE A 90 -17.22 16.52 1.18
N GLN A 91 -16.73 17.76 1.05
CA GLN A 91 -15.75 18.12 0.02
C GLN A 91 -14.43 17.35 0.23
N PHE A 92 -13.98 17.22 1.48
CA PHE A 92 -12.82 16.36 1.78
C PHE A 92 -13.05 14.91 1.32
N GLY A 93 -14.19 14.32 1.65
CA GLY A 93 -14.54 12.97 1.22
C GLY A 93 -14.55 12.82 -0.31
N LEU A 94 -15.14 13.80 -1.01
CA LEU A 94 -15.18 13.82 -2.47
C LEU A 94 -13.78 13.90 -3.09
N PHE A 95 -12.95 14.84 -2.63
CA PHE A 95 -11.59 14.99 -3.15
C PHE A 95 -10.71 13.79 -2.80
N ARG A 96 -10.88 13.19 -1.62
CA ARG A 96 -10.22 11.94 -1.23
C ARG A 96 -10.66 10.75 -2.07
N THR A 97 -11.92 10.69 -2.49
CA THR A 97 -12.40 9.66 -3.43
C THR A 97 -11.68 9.76 -4.77
N VAL A 98 -11.59 10.98 -5.34
CA VAL A 98 -10.88 11.22 -6.59
C VAL A 98 -9.37 10.93 -6.44
N LEU A 99 -8.78 11.32 -5.30
CA LEU A 99 -7.39 11.04 -4.97
C LEU A 99 -7.11 9.54 -4.96
N GLY A 100 -7.91 8.77 -4.22
CA GLY A 100 -7.75 7.31 -4.12
C GLY A 100 -7.83 6.63 -5.49
N PHE A 101 -8.76 7.06 -6.33
CA PHE A 101 -8.88 6.56 -7.69
C PHE A 101 -7.63 6.88 -8.55
N GLY A 102 -7.13 8.11 -8.52
CA GLY A 102 -5.91 8.50 -9.25
C GLY A 102 -4.65 7.79 -8.76
N GLU A 103 -4.47 7.71 -7.44
CA GLU A 103 -3.30 7.08 -6.81
C GLU A 103 -3.18 5.58 -7.07
N SER A 104 -4.30 4.90 -7.27
CA SER A 104 -4.35 3.45 -7.46
C SER A 104 -3.56 2.94 -8.66
N ALA A 105 -3.34 3.79 -9.67
CA ALA A 105 -2.58 3.46 -10.87
C ALA A 105 -1.05 3.51 -10.66
N ASN A 106 -0.54 4.03 -9.54
CA ASN A 106 0.89 4.24 -9.31
C ASN A 106 1.70 2.95 -9.42
N PHE A 107 1.42 1.93 -8.62
CA PHE A 107 2.17 0.67 -8.66
C PHE A 107 2.03 -0.10 -9.99
N PRO A 108 0.84 -0.25 -10.57
CA PRO A 108 0.69 -0.79 -11.92
C PRO A 108 1.55 -0.07 -12.96
N ALA A 109 1.58 1.28 -12.93
CA ALA A 109 2.39 2.08 -13.84
C ALA A 109 3.89 1.88 -13.62
N CYS A 110 4.34 1.86 -12.36
CA CYS A 110 5.74 1.60 -12.02
C CYS A 110 6.19 0.21 -12.49
N SER A 111 5.38 -0.82 -12.26
CA SER A 111 5.66 -2.18 -12.72
C SER A 111 5.73 -2.27 -14.24
N LYS A 112 4.80 -1.62 -14.95
CA LYS A 112 4.79 -1.59 -16.42
C LYS A 112 5.97 -0.82 -16.97
N ALA A 113 6.30 0.35 -16.40
CA ALA A 113 7.48 1.12 -16.77
C ALA A 113 8.77 0.34 -16.53
N ALA A 114 8.88 -0.37 -15.41
CA ALA A 114 10.02 -1.23 -15.14
C ALA A 114 10.15 -2.36 -16.17
N ALA A 115 9.03 -2.96 -16.59
CA ALA A 115 9.04 -4.00 -17.62
C ALA A 115 9.42 -3.46 -19.02
N GLU A 116 9.07 -2.21 -19.33
CA GLU A 116 9.35 -1.56 -20.62
C GLU A 116 10.80 -1.04 -20.73
N TRP A 117 11.44 -0.71 -19.59
CA TRP A 117 12.76 -0.04 -19.58
C TRP A 117 13.92 -0.93 -19.12
N PHE A 118 13.63 -2.00 -18.39
CA PHE A 118 14.67 -2.83 -17.75
C PHE A 118 14.57 -4.29 -18.18
N PRO A 119 15.72 -4.97 -18.41
CA PRO A 119 15.76 -6.41 -18.59
C PRO A 119 15.24 -7.12 -17.32
N SER A 120 14.84 -8.38 -17.47
CA SER A 120 14.20 -9.17 -16.39
C SER A 120 15.01 -9.19 -15.09
N GLU A 121 16.33 -9.22 -15.19
CA GLU A 121 17.28 -9.30 -14.07
C GLU A 121 17.30 -8.01 -13.23
N GLU A 122 17.04 -6.86 -13.84
CA GLU A 122 17.11 -5.55 -13.20
C GLU A 122 15.75 -5.04 -12.67
N ARG A 123 14.64 -5.62 -13.13
CA ARG A 123 13.27 -5.17 -12.76
C ARG A 123 13.03 -5.19 -11.26
N ALA A 124 13.51 -6.24 -10.58
CA ALA A 124 13.37 -6.36 -9.13
C ALA A 124 14.10 -5.24 -8.39
N THR A 125 15.32 -4.89 -8.85
CA THR A 125 16.10 -3.78 -8.27
C THR A 125 15.41 -2.45 -8.53
N ALA A 126 14.93 -2.22 -9.76
CA ALA A 126 14.18 -0.99 -10.10
C ALA A 126 12.95 -0.82 -9.21
N MET A 127 12.14 -1.87 -9.02
CA MET A 127 10.97 -1.83 -8.14
C MET A 127 11.35 -1.71 -6.66
N GLY A 128 12.48 -2.25 -6.24
CA GLY A 128 13.02 -2.05 -4.88
C GLY A 128 13.33 -0.58 -4.61
N ILE A 129 13.94 0.13 -5.58
CA ILE A 129 14.19 1.57 -5.48
C ILE A 129 12.87 2.35 -5.43
N VAL A 130 11.91 2.01 -6.28
CA VAL A 130 10.57 2.63 -6.27
C VAL A 130 9.91 2.47 -4.90
N ASN A 131 9.95 1.27 -4.32
CA ASN A 131 9.40 1.00 -2.99
C ASN A 131 10.13 1.76 -1.87
N ALA A 132 11.42 2.05 -2.01
CA ALA A 132 12.14 2.88 -1.03
C ALA A 132 11.53 4.29 -0.93
N GLY A 133 10.89 4.80 -1.99
CA GLY A 133 10.15 6.06 -1.97
C GLY A 133 8.99 6.06 -0.96
N THR A 134 8.32 4.92 -0.77
CA THR A 134 7.24 4.80 0.23
C THR A 134 7.78 4.95 1.66
N ASN A 135 8.94 4.34 1.93
CA ASN A 135 9.58 4.46 3.24
C ASN A 135 10.06 5.89 3.50
N LEU A 136 10.65 6.55 2.49
CA LEU A 136 11.07 7.94 2.60
C LEU A 136 9.89 8.85 2.94
N ALA A 137 8.76 8.69 2.25
CA ALA A 137 7.54 9.44 2.51
C ALA A 137 7.01 9.24 3.93
N ASN A 138 6.97 8.00 4.40
CA ASN A 138 6.45 7.69 5.73
C ASN A 138 7.38 8.16 6.85
N ILE A 139 8.71 8.15 6.66
CA ILE A 139 9.69 8.60 7.65
C ILE A 139 9.69 10.12 7.76
N PHE A 140 9.81 10.82 6.64
CA PHE A 140 10.00 12.26 6.62
C PHE A 140 8.71 13.06 6.47
N GLY A 141 7.62 12.44 5.96
CA GLY A 141 6.33 13.09 5.81
C GLY A 141 5.78 13.68 7.10
N PRO A 142 5.68 12.91 8.21
CA PRO A 142 5.08 13.42 9.44
C PRO A 142 5.75 14.68 9.98
N PRO A 143 7.08 14.75 10.21
CA PRO A 143 7.69 15.99 10.67
C PRO A 143 7.58 17.12 9.65
N LEU A 144 7.65 16.81 8.34
CA LEU A 144 7.50 17.80 7.28
C LEU A 144 6.11 18.44 7.30
N PHE A 145 5.04 17.63 7.39
CA PHE A 145 3.67 18.14 7.41
C PHE A 145 3.38 18.96 8.64
N ILE A 146 3.90 18.56 9.80
CA ILE A 146 3.77 19.34 11.04
C ILE A 146 4.47 20.70 10.90
N LEU A 147 5.68 20.72 10.33
CA LEU A 147 6.41 21.96 10.08
C LEU A 147 5.63 22.88 9.13
N ILE A 148 5.13 22.35 8.01
CA ILE A 148 4.36 23.11 7.02
C ILE A 148 3.05 23.63 7.64
N ALA A 149 2.31 22.75 8.35
CA ALA A 149 1.04 23.12 8.95
C ALA A 149 1.20 24.19 10.03
N PHE A 150 2.29 24.15 10.80
CA PHE A 150 2.56 25.15 11.83
C PHE A 150 2.97 26.50 11.24
N THR A 151 3.70 26.51 10.11
CA THR A 151 4.21 27.75 9.51
C THR A 151 3.21 28.42 8.54
N TRP A 152 2.50 27.63 7.75
CA TRP A 152 1.66 28.12 6.64
C TRP A 152 0.20 27.60 6.68
N GLY A 153 -0.17 26.87 7.75
CA GLY A 153 -1.47 26.26 7.90
C GLY A 153 -1.58 24.88 7.20
N TRP A 154 -2.59 24.11 7.60
CA TRP A 154 -2.82 22.75 7.10
C TRP A 154 -3.10 22.70 5.59
N GLN A 155 -3.71 23.76 5.02
CA GLN A 155 -3.98 23.88 3.58
C GLN A 155 -2.70 23.82 2.74
N ALA A 156 -1.62 24.41 3.25
CA ALA A 156 -0.34 24.45 2.56
C ALA A 156 0.24 23.03 2.36
N CYS A 157 -0.02 22.09 3.27
CA CYS A 157 0.42 20.70 3.10
C CYS A 157 -0.15 20.10 1.81
N PHE A 158 -1.44 20.25 1.59
CA PHE A 158 -2.11 19.72 0.38
C PHE A 158 -1.70 20.49 -0.88
N ALA A 159 -1.62 21.81 -0.80
CA ALA A 159 -1.25 22.65 -1.95
C ALA A 159 0.19 22.36 -2.42
N ILE A 160 1.14 22.23 -1.49
CA ILE A 160 2.55 21.95 -1.80
C ILE A 160 2.69 20.55 -2.39
N MET A 161 2.08 19.51 -1.77
CA MET A 161 2.22 18.14 -2.25
C MET A 161 1.55 17.95 -3.61
N GLY A 162 0.32 18.47 -3.81
CA GLY A 162 -0.33 18.46 -5.11
C GLY A 162 0.46 19.26 -6.15
N GLY A 163 1.04 20.39 -5.77
CA GLY A 163 1.95 21.19 -6.60
C GLY A 163 3.21 20.41 -7.02
N LEU A 164 3.81 19.64 -6.12
CA LEU A 164 4.94 18.75 -6.45
C LEU A 164 4.55 17.69 -7.47
N GLY A 165 3.33 17.14 -7.36
CA GLY A 165 2.81 16.20 -8.37
C GLY A 165 2.67 16.85 -9.75
N PHE A 166 2.18 18.10 -9.84
CA PHE A 166 2.16 18.84 -11.09
C PHE A 166 3.56 19.18 -11.61
N LEU A 167 4.49 19.52 -10.73
CA LEU A 167 5.89 19.77 -11.09
C LEU A 167 6.58 18.53 -11.66
N TRP A 168 6.21 17.34 -11.19
CA TRP A 168 6.75 16.07 -11.69
C TRP A 168 6.32 15.75 -13.12
N LEU A 169 5.11 16.16 -13.55
CA LEU A 169 4.55 15.83 -14.87
C LEU A 169 5.40 16.28 -16.08
N PRO A 170 5.93 17.52 -16.14
CA PRO A 170 6.81 17.92 -17.24
C PRO A 170 8.04 17.02 -17.35
N PHE A 171 8.68 16.67 -16.23
CA PHE A 171 9.84 15.77 -16.22
C PHE A 171 9.47 14.38 -16.71
N TRP A 172 8.29 13.88 -16.34
CA TRP A 172 7.77 12.63 -16.86
C TRP A 172 7.59 12.66 -18.37
N PHE A 173 6.86 13.61 -18.89
CA PHE A 173 6.56 13.69 -20.32
C PHE A 173 7.78 14.00 -21.20
N LEU A 174 8.75 14.73 -20.69
CA LEU A 174 9.99 15.02 -21.41
C LEU A 174 10.93 13.81 -21.45
N THR A 175 10.95 13.04 -20.39
CA THR A 175 11.91 11.96 -20.18
C THR A 175 11.41 10.60 -20.65
N TYR A 176 10.12 10.29 -20.39
CA TYR A 176 9.59 8.96 -20.70
C TYR A 176 9.28 8.84 -22.20
N ARG A 177 10.13 8.07 -22.87
CA ARG A 177 9.92 7.66 -24.27
C ARG A 177 10.03 6.15 -24.29
N LEU A 178 9.13 5.47 -25.01
CA LEU A 178 9.24 4.01 -25.16
C LEU A 178 10.61 3.69 -25.79
N PRO A 179 11.44 2.83 -25.14
CA PRO A 179 12.67 2.37 -25.77
C PRO A 179 12.32 1.66 -27.06
N ARG A 180 13.01 2.00 -28.16
CA ARG A 180 12.96 1.21 -29.39
C ARG A 180 13.80 -0.06 -29.17
N HIS A 181 13.30 -1.02 -28.41
CA HIS A 181 13.87 -2.34 -28.41
C HIS A 181 13.21 -3.14 -29.53
N GLU A 182 13.92 -3.29 -30.62
CA GLU A 182 13.68 -4.35 -31.59
C GLU A 182 13.89 -5.67 -30.83
N GLY A 183 12.81 -6.38 -30.53
CA GLY A 183 12.87 -7.70 -29.88
C GLY A 183 12.46 -7.77 -28.41
N ALA A 184 11.79 -6.76 -27.83
CA ALA A 184 11.06 -7.04 -26.59
C ALA A 184 10.02 -8.12 -26.88
N PRO A 185 10.08 -9.31 -26.24
CA PRO A 185 9.01 -10.26 -26.39
C PRO A 185 7.75 -9.55 -25.87
N THR A 186 6.87 -9.15 -26.76
CA THR A 186 5.47 -9.05 -26.41
C THR A 186 5.18 -10.40 -25.78
N ALA A 187 4.96 -10.44 -24.46
CA ALA A 187 4.46 -11.64 -23.81
C ALA A 187 3.08 -11.93 -24.42
N ALA A 188 3.11 -12.51 -25.63
CA ALA A 188 1.96 -13.03 -26.37
C ALA A 188 1.54 -14.37 -25.74
N GLY A 189 1.53 -14.44 -24.41
CA GLY A 189 0.84 -15.46 -23.66
C GLY A 189 -0.57 -14.97 -23.38
N ALA A 190 -1.57 -15.81 -23.52
CA ALA A 190 -2.96 -15.52 -23.19
C ALA A 190 -3.00 -14.83 -21.81
N LYS A 191 -3.52 -13.58 -21.76
CA LYS A 191 -3.64 -12.81 -20.51
C LYS A 191 -4.60 -13.56 -19.59
N VAL A 192 -4.09 -14.06 -18.47
CA VAL A 192 -4.91 -14.70 -17.45
C VAL A 192 -5.75 -13.64 -16.76
N THR A 193 -7.04 -13.81 -16.71
CA THR A 193 -7.96 -12.87 -16.09
C THR A 193 -8.05 -13.09 -14.58
N ILE A 194 -8.48 -12.07 -13.82
CA ILE A 194 -8.75 -12.20 -12.38
C ILE A 194 -9.78 -13.32 -12.13
N ARG A 195 -10.79 -13.46 -13.00
CA ARG A 195 -11.83 -14.49 -12.88
C ARG A 195 -11.27 -15.92 -12.96
N GLU A 196 -10.22 -16.11 -13.75
CA GLU A 196 -9.54 -17.41 -13.85
C GLU A 196 -8.71 -17.69 -12.58
N VAL A 197 -8.00 -16.68 -12.08
CA VAL A 197 -7.22 -16.79 -10.84
C VAL A 197 -8.12 -17.09 -9.63
N MET A 198 -9.31 -16.50 -9.56
CA MET A 198 -10.29 -16.73 -8.48
C MET A 198 -10.79 -18.18 -8.38
N LYS A 199 -10.57 -19.03 -9.38
CA LYS A 199 -10.91 -20.47 -9.31
C LYS A 199 -9.97 -21.26 -8.39
N TYR A 200 -8.81 -20.72 -8.05
CA TYR A 200 -7.80 -21.37 -7.25
C TYR A 200 -7.87 -20.93 -5.78
N LYS A 201 -7.92 -21.90 -4.86
CA LYS A 201 -7.94 -21.61 -3.42
C LYS A 201 -6.74 -20.78 -2.94
N GLN A 202 -5.60 -20.90 -3.63
CA GLN A 202 -4.38 -20.14 -3.33
C GLN A 202 -4.58 -18.63 -3.53
N ALA A 203 -5.35 -18.22 -4.54
CA ALA A 203 -5.70 -16.82 -4.75
C ALA A 203 -6.53 -16.26 -3.59
N TRP A 204 -7.49 -17.03 -3.11
CA TRP A 204 -8.28 -16.65 -1.94
C TRP A 204 -7.45 -16.62 -0.66
N GLY A 205 -6.54 -17.59 -0.46
CA GLY A 205 -5.60 -17.56 0.67
C GLY A 205 -4.76 -16.28 0.70
N TYR A 206 -4.22 -15.89 -0.44
CA TYR A 206 -3.50 -14.62 -0.62
C TYR A 206 -4.40 -13.41 -0.40
N GLY A 207 -5.54 -13.37 -1.08
CA GLY A 207 -6.46 -12.22 -1.04
C GLY A 207 -7.06 -11.99 0.34
N LEU A 208 -7.49 -13.06 1.04
CA LEU A 208 -8.03 -12.98 2.40
C LEU A 208 -6.94 -12.60 3.43
N ALA A 209 -5.70 -13.06 3.23
CA ALA A 209 -4.59 -12.60 4.05
C ALA A 209 -4.39 -11.08 3.91
N LYS A 210 -4.43 -10.55 2.69
CA LYS A 210 -4.37 -9.09 2.45
C LYS A 210 -5.60 -8.37 3.02
N PHE A 211 -6.80 -8.92 2.85
CA PHE A 211 -8.02 -8.35 3.42
C PHE A 211 -7.92 -8.14 4.94
N LEU A 212 -7.24 -9.04 5.64
CA LEU A 212 -7.05 -8.95 7.09
C LEU A 212 -5.84 -8.10 7.49
N THR A 213 -4.72 -8.18 6.76
CA THR A 213 -3.45 -7.57 7.22
C THR A 213 -3.16 -6.19 6.63
N ASP A 214 -3.59 -5.87 5.40
CA ASP A 214 -3.42 -4.53 4.83
C ASP A 214 -4.12 -3.44 5.67
N PRO A 215 -5.34 -3.67 6.21
CA PRO A 215 -6.01 -2.69 7.08
C PRO A 215 -5.19 -2.28 8.30
N VAL A 216 -4.38 -3.17 8.83
CA VAL A 216 -3.55 -2.86 10.01
C VAL A 216 -2.51 -1.81 9.67
N TRP A 217 -1.88 -1.90 8.51
CA TRP A 217 -0.98 -0.85 8.02
C TRP A 217 -1.70 0.49 7.83
N TRP A 218 -2.86 0.47 7.18
CA TRP A 218 -3.68 1.66 6.99
C TRP A 218 -4.14 2.26 8.31
N PHE A 219 -4.42 1.41 9.33
CA PHE A 219 -4.73 1.87 10.67
C PHE A 219 -3.55 2.62 11.29
N TYR A 220 -2.34 2.06 11.24
CA TYR A 220 -1.15 2.77 11.74
C TYR A 220 -0.91 4.09 11.00
N LEU A 221 -1.10 4.12 9.70
CA LEU A 221 -0.90 5.32 8.89
C LEU A 221 -1.91 6.43 9.20
N PHE A 222 -3.19 6.06 9.40
CA PHE A 222 -4.27 7.02 9.53
C PHE A 222 -4.64 7.34 10.99
N TRP A 223 -4.57 6.38 11.89
CA TRP A 223 -5.07 6.51 13.26
C TRP A 223 -4.00 6.63 14.33
N LEU A 224 -2.77 6.15 14.09
CA LEU A 224 -1.68 6.30 15.04
C LEU A 224 -1.36 7.77 15.33
N PRO A 225 -1.33 8.69 14.34
CA PRO A 225 -1.11 10.12 14.65
C PRO A 225 -2.16 10.68 15.60
N THR A 226 -3.44 10.35 15.37
CA THR A 226 -4.57 10.76 16.20
C THR A 226 -4.48 10.15 17.59
N TYR A 227 -4.15 8.85 17.70
CA TYR A 227 -3.92 8.18 18.98
C TYR A 227 -2.80 8.86 19.80
N LEU A 228 -1.70 9.23 19.18
CA LEU A 228 -0.61 9.93 19.86
C LEU A 228 -1.04 11.30 20.38
N THR A 229 -1.94 11.98 19.69
CA THR A 229 -2.48 13.28 20.11
C THR A 229 -3.58 13.11 21.16
N ASP A 230 -4.62 12.35 20.87
CA ASP A 230 -5.85 12.30 21.68
C ASP A 230 -5.66 11.50 22.98
N VAL A 231 -4.82 10.45 22.96
CA VAL A 231 -4.63 9.53 24.09
C VAL A 231 -3.29 9.75 24.79
N ARG A 232 -2.23 10.04 24.04
CA ARG A 232 -0.89 10.21 24.58
C ARG A 232 -0.51 11.67 24.82
N HIS A 233 -1.37 12.61 24.40
CA HIS A 233 -1.20 14.05 24.58
C HIS A 233 0.15 14.57 24.02
N PHE A 234 0.63 13.96 22.93
CA PHE A 234 1.84 14.41 22.26
C PHE A 234 1.64 15.79 21.66
N THR A 235 2.62 16.67 21.87
CA THR A 235 2.70 17.90 21.08
C THR A 235 2.91 17.59 19.61
N PRO A 236 2.59 18.51 18.69
CA PRO A 236 2.82 18.29 17.25
C PRO A 236 4.25 17.82 16.94
N GLN A 237 5.27 18.41 17.57
CA GLN A 237 6.67 18.03 17.39
C GLN A 237 6.99 16.62 17.88
N GLN A 238 6.46 16.25 19.07
CA GLN A 238 6.60 14.89 19.62
C GLN A 238 5.90 13.86 18.73
N ARG A 239 4.71 14.19 18.18
CA ARG A 239 3.97 13.35 17.24
C ARG A 239 4.79 13.11 15.97
N GLY A 240 5.33 14.16 15.34
CA GLY A 240 6.17 14.05 14.15
C GLY A 240 7.40 13.19 14.38
N THR A 241 8.15 13.43 15.47
CA THR A 241 9.33 12.64 15.82
C THR A 241 8.97 11.20 16.16
N GLY A 242 7.88 10.97 16.90
CA GLY A 242 7.40 9.63 17.25
C GLY A 242 7.04 8.80 16.01
N LEU A 243 6.32 9.40 15.07
CA LEU A 243 5.96 8.74 13.80
C LEU A 243 7.20 8.47 12.94
N MET A 244 8.14 9.41 12.88
CA MET A 244 9.42 9.21 12.18
C MET A 244 10.18 8.00 12.74
N ILE A 245 10.25 7.84 14.08
CA ILE A 245 10.87 6.68 14.73
C ILE A 245 10.13 5.39 14.36
N VAL A 246 8.81 5.38 14.49
CA VAL A 246 7.96 4.21 14.14
C VAL A 246 8.23 3.75 12.71
N TYR A 247 8.19 4.67 11.75
CA TYR A 247 8.36 4.30 10.34
C TYR A 247 9.81 4.00 9.96
N SER A 248 10.80 4.54 10.68
CA SER A 248 12.21 4.14 10.52
C SER A 248 12.44 2.68 10.94
N ILE A 249 11.88 2.27 12.08
CA ILE A 249 11.93 0.88 12.54
C ILE A 249 11.17 -0.02 11.56
N SER A 250 10.02 0.45 11.06
CA SER A 250 9.22 -0.25 10.05
C SER A 250 10.01 -0.53 8.76
N ALA A 251 10.80 0.43 8.28
CA ALA A 251 11.63 0.27 7.08
C ALA A 251 12.70 -0.80 7.27
N VAL A 252 13.31 -0.89 8.46
CA VAL A 252 14.22 -1.99 8.82
C VAL A 252 13.49 -3.35 8.77
N GLY A 253 12.25 -3.40 9.26
CA GLY A 253 11.40 -4.61 9.18
C GLY A 253 11.19 -5.10 7.75
N ALA A 254 10.94 -4.18 6.80
CA ALA A 254 10.78 -4.52 5.39
C ALA A 254 12.02 -5.23 4.81
N LEU A 255 13.22 -4.72 5.13
CA LEU A 255 14.48 -5.34 4.70
C LEU A 255 14.70 -6.70 5.36
N MET A 256 14.52 -6.77 6.69
CA MET A 256 14.76 -7.98 7.47
C MET A 256 13.82 -9.12 7.08
N GLY A 257 12.57 -8.85 6.72
CA GLY A 257 11.63 -9.86 6.25
C GLY A 257 12.11 -10.62 5.01
N GLY A 258 12.70 -9.92 4.06
CA GLY A 258 13.33 -10.52 2.87
C GLY A 258 14.65 -11.24 3.19
N VAL A 259 15.51 -10.61 3.99
CA VAL A 259 16.83 -11.17 4.36
C VAL A 259 16.67 -12.48 5.13
N VAL A 260 15.78 -12.53 6.13
CA VAL A 260 15.56 -13.73 6.97
C VAL A 260 15.03 -14.88 6.11
N SER A 261 14.00 -14.66 5.29
CA SER A 261 13.45 -15.73 4.45
C SER A 261 14.49 -16.23 3.42
N SER A 262 15.25 -15.33 2.79
CA SER A 262 16.31 -15.69 1.84
C SER A 262 17.46 -16.46 2.50
N PHE A 263 17.83 -16.07 3.73
CA PHE A 263 18.84 -16.78 4.51
C PHE A 263 18.43 -18.22 4.84
N LEU A 264 17.17 -18.44 5.24
CA LEU A 264 16.64 -19.78 5.50
C LEU A 264 16.64 -20.64 4.22
N ILE A 265 16.26 -20.07 3.07
CA ILE A 265 16.30 -20.77 1.77
C ILE A 265 17.74 -21.18 1.43
N LYS A 266 18.71 -20.28 1.60
CA LYS A 266 20.14 -20.58 1.37
C LYS A 266 20.66 -21.69 2.30
N ARG A 267 20.03 -21.88 3.46
CA ARG A 267 20.31 -22.98 4.39
C ARG A 267 19.58 -24.28 4.06
N GLY A 268 18.96 -24.40 2.90
CA GLY A 268 18.33 -25.62 2.40
C GLY A 268 16.85 -25.79 2.80
N TRP A 269 16.20 -24.74 3.32
CA TRP A 269 14.76 -24.79 3.55
C TRP A 269 13.99 -24.61 2.23
N THR A 270 12.85 -25.29 2.09
CA THR A 270 11.95 -25.02 0.96
C THR A 270 11.43 -23.59 1.05
N VAL A 271 11.14 -22.98 -0.11
CA VAL A 271 10.63 -21.58 -0.21
C VAL A 271 9.39 -21.42 0.68
N GLY A 272 8.42 -22.31 0.57
CA GLY A 272 7.19 -22.28 1.36
C GLY A 272 7.44 -22.37 2.87
N LYS A 273 8.35 -23.26 3.31
CA LYS A 273 8.69 -23.40 4.74
C LYS A 273 9.37 -22.15 5.27
N ALA A 274 10.35 -21.59 4.54
CA ALA A 274 11.08 -20.39 4.95
C ALA A 274 10.14 -19.18 5.08
N ARG A 275 9.32 -18.91 4.06
CA ARG A 275 8.38 -17.79 4.06
C ARG A 275 7.32 -17.94 5.17
N LYS A 276 6.66 -19.10 5.26
CA LYS A 276 5.60 -19.33 6.27
C LYS A 276 6.14 -19.25 7.70
N ARG A 277 7.39 -19.67 7.97
CA ARG A 277 8.00 -19.53 9.31
C ARG A 277 8.35 -18.08 9.63
N THR A 278 8.89 -17.32 8.67
CA THR A 278 9.11 -15.87 8.84
C THR A 278 7.79 -15.15 9.12
N MET A 279 6.74 -15.47 8.35
CA MET A 279 5.41 -14.89 8.55
C MET A 279 4.79 -15.30 9.89
N LEU A 280 4.98 -16.55 10.34
CA LEU A 280 4.52 -16.99 11.68
C LEU A 280 5.17 -16.17 12.79
N PHE A 281 6.49 -15.96 12.71
CA PHE A 281 7.19 -15.11 13.66
C PHE A 281 6.57 -13.70 13.70
N CYS A 282 6.33 -13.08 12.55
CA CYS A 282 5.67 -11.78 12.47
C CYS A 282 4.25 -11.80 13.06
N ALA A 283 3.49 -12.87 12.79
CA ALA A 283 2.12 -13.03 13.30
C ALA A 283 2.04 -13.14 14.82
N VAL A 284 3.08 -13.69 15.47
CA VAL A 284 3.18 -13.77 16.93
C VAL A 284 3.70 -12.47 17.52
N VAL A 285 4.70 -11.85 16.89
CA VAL A 285 5.31 -10.60 17.36
C VAL A 285 4.32 -9.44 17.28
N MET A 286 3.47 -9.40 16.26
CA MET A 286 2.54 -8.30 16.03
C MET A 286 1.59 -8.04 17.21
N PRO A 287 0.84 -9.02 17.77
CA PRO A 287 0.04 -8.82 18.96
C PRO A 287 0.86 -8.40 20.18
N ALA A 288 2.02 -9.03 20.40
CA ALA A 288 2.89 -8.73 21.53
C ALA A 288 3.37 -7.25 21.52
N CYS A 289 3.77 -6.75 20.36
CA CYS A 289 4.20 -5.36 20.22
C CYS A 289 3.02 -4.37 20.28
N THR A 290 1.81 -4.78 19.86
CA THR A 290 0.60 -3.95 19.95
C THR A 290 0.19 -3.70 21.41
N LEU A 291 0.65 -4.52 22.38
CA LEU A 291 0.53 -4.23 23.82
C LEU A 291 1.14 -2.86 24.20
N GLY A 292 1.97 -2.27 23.34
CA GLY A 292 2.44 -0.89 23.49
C GLY A 292 1.32 0.13 23.70
N VAL A 293 0.10 -0.16 23.24
CA VAL A 293 -1.10 0.67 23.49
C VAL A 293 -1.45 0.78 24.99
N MET A 294 -1.09 -0.23 25.79
CA MET A 294 -1.36 -0.31 27.24
C MET A 294 -0.19 0.23 28.08
N VAL A 295 1.00 0.41 27.49
CA VAL A 295 2.18 0.86 28.24
C VAL A 295 2.07 2.35 28.54
N GLN A 296 2.36 2.77 29.79
CA GLN A 296 2.28 4.17 30.19
C GLN A 296 3.45 5.01 29.66
N ASP A 297 4.67 4.45 29.61
CA ASP A 297 5.82 5.14 29.06
C ASP A 297 5.66 5.39 27.57
N ALA A 298 5.65 6.68 27.19
CA ALA A 298 5.42 7.11 25.82
C ALA A 298 6.54 6.68 24.85
N ARG A 299 7.80 6.62 25.32
CA ARG A 299 8.95 6.22 24.50
C ARG A 299 8.90 4.73 24.22
N LEU A 300 8.60 3.95 25.24
CA LEU A 300 8.44 2.50 25.09
C LEU A 300 7.26 2.17 24.19
N ALA A 301 6.14 2.90 24.30
CA ALA A 301 4.99 2.74 23.40
C ALA A 301 5.38 3.00 21.93
N VAL A 302 6.11 4.07 21.63
CA VAL A 302 6.60 4.39 20.27
C VAL A 302 7.51 3.29 19.74
N LEU A 303 8.43 2.76 20.56
CA LEU A 303 9.29 1.64 20.16
C LEU A 303 8.49 0.38 19.85
N LEU A 304 7.51 0.04 20.67
CA LEU A 304 6.65 -1.13 20.46
C LEU A 304 5.79 -0.98 19.20
N PHE A 305 5.23 0.21 18.92
CA PHE A 305 4.55 0.48 17.64
C PHE A 305 5.51 0.37 16.45
N GLY A 306 6.76 0.84 16.61
CA GLY A 306 7.79 0.64 15.60
C GLY A 306 8.07 -0.85 15.32
N LEU A 307 8.17 -1.67 16.36
CA LEU A 307 8.38 -3.12 16.21
C LEU A 307 7.13 -3.81 15.60
N ALA A 308 5.92 -3.39 15.99
CA ALA A 308 4.69 -3.89 15.38
C ALA A 308 4.64 -3.58 13.87
N THR A 309 4.92 -2.33 13.49
CA THR A 309 4.96 -1.95 12.07
C THR A 309 6.12 -2.60 11.31
N ALA A 310 7.26 -2.88 11.96
CA ALA A 310 8.35 -3.67 11.40
C ALA A 310 7.93 -5.13 11.14
N ALA A 311 7.23 -5.75 12.09
CA ALA A 311 6.67 -7.09 11.91
C ALA A 311 5.66 -7.12 10.74
N HIS A 312 4.80 -6.08 10.62
CA HIS A 312 3.92 -5.93 9.46
C HIS A 312 4.70 -5.89 8.14
N GLN A 313 5.72 -5.04 8.04
CA GLN A 313 6.48 -4.88 6.81
C GLN A 313 7.27 -6.15 6.45
N ALA A 314 7.83 -6.85 7.45
CA ALA A 314 8.47 -8.14 7.26
C ALA A 314 7.47 -9.21 6.77
N TRP A 315 6.25 -9.21 7.30
CA TRP A 315 5.14 -10.03 6.82
C TRP A 315 4.82 -9.71 5.35
N MET A 316 4.60 -8.43 5.02
CA MET A 316 4.21 -7.98 3.69
C MET A 316 5.26 -8.29 2.63
N THR A 317 6.56 -8.19 2.95
CA THR A 317 7.65 -8.57 2.04
C THR A 317 7.52 -10.02 1.57
N ASN A 318 7.15 -10.95 2.47
CA ASN A 318 6.93 -12.35 2.12
C ASN A 318 5.57 -12.60 1.45
N LEU A 319 4.53 -11.87 1.85
CA LEU A 319 3.20 -12.00 1.27
C LEU A 319 3.16 -11.49 -0.17
N PHE A 320 3.78 -10.36 -0.50
CA PHE A 320 3.80 -9.81 -1.87
C PHE A 320 4.47 -10.71 -2.91
N ILE A 321 5.44 -11.51 -2.49
CA ILE A 321 6.14 -12.43 -3.39
C ILE A 321 5.35 -13.75 -3.57
N ALA A 322 4.51 -14.11 -2.61
CA ALA A 322 3.82 -15.40 -2.61
C ALA A 322 3.03 -15.72 -3.91
N PRO A 323 2.36 -14.76 -4.60
CA PRO A 323 1.76 -15.04 -5.89
C PRO A 323 2.76 -15.48 -6.97
N ALA A 324 4.00 -14.98 -6.96
CA ALA A 324 5.02 -15.38 -7.92
C ALA A 324 5.61 -16.79 -7.63
N ASP A 325 5.50 -17.24 -6.39
CA ASP A 325 5.89 -18.61 -6.03
C ASP A 325 4.81 -19.65 -6.41
N VAL A 326 3.54 -19.21 -6.48
CA VAL A 326 2.38 -20.11 -6.62
C VAL A 326 1.77 -20.09 -8.02
N PHE A 327 1.82 -18.96 -8.72
CA PHE A 327 1.19 -18.79 -10.03
C PHE A 327 2.23 -18.61 -11.14
N PRO A 328 1.95 -19.12 -12.35
CA PRO A 328 2.80 -18.84 -13.51
C PRO A 328 2.84 -17.33 -13.80
N SER A 329 3.92 -16.87 -14.41
CA SER A 329 4.20 -15.43 -14.63
C SER A 329 3.04 -14.66 -15.28
N GLN A 330 2.26 -15.30 -16.17
CA GLN A 330 1.10 -14.70 -16.85
C GLN A 330 -0.08 -14.42 -15.89
N ALA A 331 -0.15 -15.14 -14.75
CA ALA A 331 -1.25 -15.03 -13.78
C ALA A 331 -0.88 -14.17 -12.55
N VAL A 332 0.42 -13.92 -12.29
CA VAL A 332 0.91 -13.17 -11.12
C VAL A 332 0.29 -11.78 -11.04
N GLY A 333 0.20 -11.06 -12.16
CA GLY A 333 -0.40 -9.73 -12.21
C GLY A 333 -1.88 -9.73 -11.79
N SER A 334 -2.67 -10.69 -12.28
CA SER A 334 -4.07 -10.85 -11.93
C SER A 334 -4.27 -11.30 -10.48
N ALA A 335 -3.39 -12.17 -9.96
CA ALA A 335 -3.40 -12.58 -8.56
C ALA A 335 -3.09 -11.40 -7.63
N ASN A 336 -2.08 -10.59 -7.97
CA ASN A 336 -1.76 -9.38 -7.22
C ASN A 336 -2.90 -8.35 -7.27
N GLY A 337 -3.49 -8.11 -8.44
CA GLY A 337 -4.65 -7.23 -8.59
C GLY A 337 -5.84 -7.65 -7.73
N PHE A 338 -6.15 -8.96 -7.70
CA PHE A 338 -7.17 -9.51 -6.82
C PHE A 338 -6.85 -9.27 -5.34
N GLY A 339 -5.60 -9.51 -4.93
CA GLY A 339 -5.16 -9.27 -3.55
C GLY A 339 -5.22 -7.79 -3.16
N VAL A 340 -4.82 -6.87 -4.05
CA VAL A 340 -4.90 -5.42 -3.80
C VAL A 340 -6.35 -4.96 -3.66
N CYS A 341 -7.26 -5.50 -4.47
CA CYS A 341 -8.68 -5.21 -4.36
C CYS A 341 -9.24 -5.65 -3.00
N LEU A 342 -8.98 -6.89 -2.57
CA LEU A 342 -9.42 -7.38 -1.27
C LEU A 342 -8.75 -6.62 -0.11
N GLY A 343 -7.46 -6.31 -0.20
CA GLY A 343 -6.77 -5.49 0.80
C GLY A 343 -7.39 -4.09 0.94
N GLY A 344 -7.74 -3.45 -0.18
CA GLY A 344 -8.43 -2.16 -0.17
C GLY A 344 -9.84 -2.22 0.43
N LEU A 345 -10.60 -3.28 0.15
CA LEU A 345 -11.92 -3.52 0.79
C LEU A 345 -11.77 -3.76 2.30
N GLY A 346 -10.78 -4.55 2.72
CA GLY A 346 -10.42 -4.71 4.13
C GLY A 346 -10.05 -3.36 4.77
N GLY A 347 -9.24 -2.54 4.06
CA GLY A 347 -8.88 -1.18 4.48
C GLY A 347 -10.10 -0.29 4.70
N ALA A 348 -11.04 -0.29 3.76
CA ALA A 348 -12.28 0.47 3.89
C ALA A 348 -13.07 0.09 5.16
N LEU A 349 -13.12 -1.21 5.47
CA LEU A 349 -13.85 -1.72 6.62
C LEU A 349 -13.07 -1.51 7.93
N PHE A 350 -11.85 -2.04 8.04
CA PHE A 350 -11.11 -2.15 9.30
C PHE A 350 -10.18 -0.96 9.58
N SER A 351 -9.85 -0.12 8.61
CA SER A 351 -9.12 1.12 8.85
C SER A 351 -9.93 2.38 8.53
N GLY A 352 -11.12 2.22 7.96
CA GLY A 352 -12.05 3.30 7.67
C GLY A 352 -13.20 3.34 8.68
N ILE A 353 -14.32 2.68 8.33
CA ILE A 353 -15.59 2.86 9.05
C ILE A 353 -15.58 2.28 10.47
N ILE A 354 -15.03 1.08 10.66
CA ILE A 354 -15.04 0.43 12.00
C ILE A 354 -14.29 1.28 13.03
N PRO A 355 -13.03 1.71 12.82
CA PRO A 355 -12.37 2.56 13.80
C PRO A 355 -13.12 3.86 14.06
N GLY A 356 -13.63 4.50 12.99
CA GLY A 356 -14.39 5.75 13.11
C GLY A 356 -15.63 5.65 13.97
N THR A 357 -16.34 4.51 13.92
CA THR A 357 -17.56 4.28 14.69
C THR A 357 -17.33 3.64 16.06
N VAL A 358 -16.33 2.77 16.17
CA VAL A 358 -16.10 1.94 17.37
C VAL A 358 -15.20 2.64 18.41
N ILE A 359 -14.13 3.33 17.94
CA ILE A 359 -13.18 4.02 18.84
C ILE A 359 -13.88 5.02 19.79
N PRO A 360 -14.89 5.82 19.36
CA PRO A 360 -15.57 6.73 20.26
C PRO A 360 -16.26 6.05 21.45
N HIS A 361 -16.60 4.76 21.32
CA HIS A 361 -17.35 4.02 22.35
C HIS A 361 -16.45 3.15 23.24
N ILE A 362 -15.46 2.48 22.67
CA ILE A 362 -14.62 1.51 23.41
C ILE A 362 -13.12 1.87 23.44
N GLY A 363 -12.74 2.98 22.80
CA GLY A 363 -11.35 3.44 22.73
C GLY A 363 -10.48 2.67 21.71
N TYR A 364 -9.21 3.05 21.66
CA TYR A 364 -8.24 2.49 20.70
C TYR A 364 -7.76 1.07 21.06
N VAL A 365 -7.70 0.74 22.37
CA VAL A 365 -7.07 -0.51 22.84
C VAL A 365 -7.74 -1.75 22.25
N PRO A 366 -9.08 -1.95 22.36
CA PRO A 366 -9.73 -3.14 21.82
C PRO A 366 -9.60 -3.24 20.29
N VAL A 367 -9.64 -2.10 19.59
CA VAL A 367 -9.53 -2.06 18.12
C VAL A 367 -8.14 -2.50 17.68
N LEU A 368 -7.08 -1.92 18.25
CA LEU A 368 -5.69 -2.29 17.94
C LEU A 368 -5.40 -3.75 18.28
N MET A 369 -5.83 -4.22 19.46
CA MET A 369 -5.62 -5.60 19.87
C MET A 369 -6.37 -6.59 18.96
N GLY A 370 -7.61 -6.31 18.61
CA GLY A 370 -8.40 -7.13 17.69
C GLY A 370 -7.74 -7.22 16.30
N MET A 371 -7.32 -6.08 15.76
CA MET A 371 -6.67 -6.06 14.45
C MET A 371 -5.30 -6.76 14.45
N SER A 372 -4.55 -6.71 15.53
CA SER A 372 -3.27 -7.41 15.62
C SER A 372 -3.43 -8.94 15.58
N CYS A 373 -4.55 -9.48 16.08
CA CYS A 373 -4.87 -10.89 16.00
C CYS A 373 -5.16 -11.38 14.57
N PHE A 374 -5.48 -10.46 13.63
CA PHE A 374 -5.72 -10.80 12.23
C PHE A 374 -4.52 -11.50 11.58
N TYR A 375 -3.30 -11.24 12.04
CA TYR A 375 -2.10 -11.90 11.50
C TYR A 375 -2.07 -13.41 11.77
N ILE A 376 -2.54 -13.83 12.95
CA ILE A 376 -2.63 -15.26 13.30
C ILE A 376 -3.66 -15.92 12.37
N ILE A 377 -4.82 -15.30 12.18
CA ILE A 377 -5.86 -15.80 11.29
C ILE A 377 -5.36 -15.84 9.84
N ALA A 378 -4.72 -14.77 9.39
CA ALA A 378 -4.15 -14.68 8.03
C ALA A 378 -3.07 -15.74 7.80
N TRP A 379 -2.20 -15.98 8.80
CA TRP A 379 -1.20 -17.04 8.71
C TRP A 379 -1.85 -18.43 8.56
N PHE A 380 -2.91 -18.70 9.33
CA PHE A 380 -3.64 -19.95 9.23
C PHE A 380 -4.30 -20.13 7.86
N LEU A 381 -4.89 -19.06 7.31
CA LEU A 381 -5.48 -19.06 5.96
C LEU A 381 -4.42 -19.35 4.89
N ILE A 382 -3.25 -18.70 4.96
CA ILE A 382 -2.13 -18.97 4.05
C ILE A 382 -1.68 -20.42 4.18
N HIS A 383 -1.48 -20.89 5.42
CA HIS A 383 -1.02 -22.25 5.66
C HIS A 383 -2.00 -23.29 5.09
N ARG A 384 -3.30 -23.09 5.26
CA ARG A 384 -4.36 -24.03 4.83
C ARG A 384 -4.65 -23.95 3.32
N MET A 385 -4.66 -22.75 2.76
CA MET A 385 -5.15 -22.54 1.39
C MET A 385 -4.02 -22.48 0.35
N MET A 386 -2.84 -21.98 0.72
CA MET A 386 -1.72 -21.88 -0.21
C MET A 386 -0.76 -23.07 -0.15
N GLY A 387 -0.93 -23.97 0.84
CA GLY A 387 -0.11 -25.17 0.97
C GLY A 387 1.37 -24.82 1.11
N ASP A 388 2.27 -25.59 0.50
CA ASP A 388 3.71 -25.37 0.58
C ASP A 388 4.26 -24.32 -0.40
N LEU A 389 3.38 -23.45 -0.94
CA LEU A 389 3.71 -22.44 -1.94
C LEU A 389 4.35 -23.07 -3.20
N GLU A 390 3.76 -24.15 -3.65
CA GLU A 390 4.13 -24.81 -4.89
C GLU A 390 3.32 -24.24 -6.06
N MET A 391 3.93 -24.23 -7.24
CA MET A 391 3.29 -23.71 -8.43
C MET A 391 2.06 -24.54 -8.80
N VAL A 392 0.92 -23.87 -8.95
CA VAL A 392 -0.33 -24.53 -9.37
C VAL A 392 -0.26 -24.89 -10.86
N THR A 393 -0.79 -26.07 -11.19
CA THR A 393 -1.02 -26.44 -12.58
C THR A 393 -2.14 -25.58 -13.13
N PHE A 394 -1.80 -24.68 -14.05
CA PHE A 394 -2.74 -23.74 -14.64
C PHE A 394 -3.21 -24.29 -15.99
N GLU A 395 -4.48 -24.64 -16.10
CA GLU A 395 -5.09 -25.00 -17.38
C GLU A 395 -5.30 -23.72 -18.22
N LEU A 396 -4.27 -23.34 -18.98
CA LEU A 396 -4.44 -22.35 -20.02
C LEU A 396 -5.40 -22.93 -21.07
N ARG A 397 -6.60 -22.37 -21.19
CA ARG A 397 -7.46 -22.69 -22.36
C ARG A 397 -6.62 -22.41 -23.61
N ALA A 398 -6.19 -23.45 -24.29
CA ALA A 398 -5.70 -23.35 -25.64
C ALA A 398 -6.77 -22.59 -26.44
N SER A 399 -6.40 -21.42 -26.94
CA SER A 399 -7.28 -20.60 -27.76
C SER A 399 -7.79 -21.49 -28.90
N ALA A 400 -9.11 -21.62 -28.99
CA ALA A 400 -9.84 -22.34 -30.04
C ALA A 400 -9.71 -21.65 -31.42
N THR A 401 -8.48 -21.28 -31.80
CA THR A 401 -8.17 -20.54 -33.03
C THR A 401 -7.44 -21.43 -34.06
N LEU A 402 -7.21 -22.71 -33.76
CA LEU A 402 -6.60 -23.63 -34.73
C LEU A 402 -7.62 -24.62 -35.39
N ALA A 403 -8.91 -24.48 -35.11
CA ALA A 403 -9.91 -25.38 -35.70
C ALA A 403 -10.57 -24.85 -36.99
N HIS A 404 -10.15 -23.73 -37.55
CA HIS A 404 -10.72 -23.18 -38.80
C HIS A 404 -9.70 -22.99 -39.95
N SER A 405 -8.55 -23.63 -39.89
CA SER A 405 -7.60 -23.60 -41.04
C SER A 405 -7.40 -24.97 -41.71
N SER A 406 -8.30 -25.91 -41.46
CA SER A 406 -8.30 -27.22 -42.17
C SER A 406 -9.74 -27.67 -42.46
N ALA A 407 -10.46 -26.85 -43.23
CA ALA A 407 -11.66 -27.27 -43.97
C ALA A 407 -11.73 -26.53 -45.31
#